data_8a1967f4f14d57cd73fef33674325390
#
_entry.id   8a1967f4f14d57cd73fef33674325390
#
_cell.length_a   1.000
_cell.length_b   1.000
_cell.length_c   1.000
_cell.angle_alpha   90.00
_cell.angle_beta   90.00
_cell.angle_gamma   90.00
#
_symmetry.space_group_name_H-M   'P 1'
#
loop_
_entity.id
_entity.type
_entity.pdbx_description
1 polymer ?
#
loop_
_entity_poly.entity_id
_entity_poly.type
_entity_poly.pdbx_seq_one_letter_code
_entity_poly.pdbx_strand_id
1 'polypeptide(L)'
;MRLFLQFLLILFSVVAMHAQQLAPGVNKLTDVEIYNDSAYFSAFPSVVRLDNGDLYLAFRRAPNRIMMGAERNRHVDANSYLVSVRSSDGGLTWSQEPQLMFAHPYGGSQDPCLLALNNGELLCTSYLWIQVGPQQYDQYKGRFYGDDHWTFAGGFVIRSSDGGTTWQGPINPGSPIPTETRSTMLGKLPLYNRGALFQGRDGTIHWAVACENGLKSGSSVYLVQSRDNGHTWHYRSVIAQLDSIGLNETSIYETPKGDLVAFIRSLDYPTDQGYIARSSDGGATFTLQGMGFKGHPFHALRLPDNRVLLTYGYRHAPYGIRARILNAECTDYATAQEFIIRDDGGGTDLGYPWALMIDEHRVLVTYYFNYEQLRGTRQILGTILEIE
;
A
#
# COMPACT_ATOMS: atom_id res chain seq x y z
N MET A 1 14.82 64.02 21.72
CA MET A 1 14.14 62.74 21.83
C MET A 1 13.97 62.22 20.42
N ARG A 2 14.94 61.44 19.93
CA ARG A 2 14.93 60.87 18.55
C ARG A 2 14.56 59.41 18.64
N LEU A 3 13.38 59.05 18.12
CA LEU A 3 12.97 57.64 17.94
C LEU A 3 13.75 57.02 16.77
N PHE A 4 14.52 55.97 17.03
CA PHE A 4 15.08 55.09 16.03
C PHE A 4 14.03 54.01 15.69
N LEU A 5 13.50 54.05 14.48
CA LEU A 5 12.71 52.98 13.90
C LEU A 5 13.68 51.93 13.31
N GLN A 6 13.83 50.79 13.95
CA GLN A 6 14.54 49.65 13.34
C GLN A 6 13.58 48.89 12.45
N PHE A 7 13.83 48.96 11.15
CA PHE A 7 13.20 48.06 10.16
C PHE A 7 13.91 46.69 10.22
N LEU A 8 13.18 45.67 10.64
CA LEU A 8 13.61 44.27 10.59
C LEU A 8 13.36 43.77 9.16
N LEU A 9 14.39 43.71 8.31
CA LEU A 9 14.34 43.01 7.03
C LEU A 9 14.34 41.51 7.27
N ILE A 10 13.19 40.85 7.08
CA ILE A 10 13.10 39.39 7.03
C ILE A 10 13.56 38.99 5.63
N LEU A 11 14.78 38.50 5.50
CA LEU A 11 15.26 37.83 4.31
C LEU A 11 14.59 36.46 4.21
N PHE A 12 13.62 36.32 3.33
CA PHE A 12 13.20 35.01 2.85
C PHE A 12 14.30 34.44 1.95
N SER A 13 15.11 33.52 2.48
CA SER A 13 15.98 32.70 1.65
C SER A 13 15.12 31.72 0.85
N VAL A 14 14.93 32.01 -0.42
CA VAL A 14 14.41 31.03 -1.39
C VAL A 14 15.52 29.99 -1.55
N VAL A 15 15.37 28.84 -0.89
CA VAL A 15 16.19 27.67 -1.17
C VAL A 15 15.80 27.21 -2.57
N ALA A 16 16.67 27.42 -3.54
CA ALA A 16 16.51 26.88 -4.88
C ALA A 16 16.55 25.34 -4.76
N MET A 17 15.41 24.69 -4.89
CA MET A 17 15.35 23.24 -5.02
C MET A 17 16.02 22.85 -6.34
N HIS A 18 17.15 22.18 -6.28
CA HIS A 18 17.80 21.62 -7.46
C HIS A 18 17.09 20.30 -7.78
N ALA A 19 16.30 20.30 -8.85
CA ALA A 19 15.65 19.08 -9.34
C ALA A 19 16.72 18.12 -9.89
N GLN A 20 16.66 16.85 -9.47
CA GLN A 20 17.50 15.79 -10.00
C GLN A 20 16.73 15.03 -11.08
N GLN A 21 17.21 15.04 -12.32
CA GLN A 21 16.63 14.24 -13.39
C GLN A 21 16.88 12.76 -13.13
N LEU A 22 15.80 11.97 -13.06
CA LEU A 22 15.85 10.51 -12.86
C LEU A 22 15.72 9.73 -14.17
N ALA A 23 14.92 10.25 -15.10
CA ALA A 23 14.71 9.75 -16.45
C ALA A 23 14.26 10.90 -17.35
N PRO A 24 14.23 10.73 -18.69
CA PRO A 24 13.67 11.74 -19.59
C PRO A 24 12.24 12.12 -19.15
N GLY A 25 11.99 13.41 -18.91
CA GLY A 25 10.71 13.94 -18.46
C GLY A 25 10.33 13.56 -17.01
N VAL A 26 11.27 13.08 -16.19
CA VAL A 26 11.04 12.75 -14.76
C VAL A 26 12.11 13.40 -13.91
N ASN A 27 11.70 14.35 -13.09
CA ASN A 27 12.57 15.06 -12.17
C ASN A 27 12.18 14.75 -10.71
N LYS A 28 13.16 14.47 -9.87
CA LYS A 28 12.99 14.40 -8.42
C LYS A 28 13.12 15.82 -7.86
N LEU A 29 12.06 16.33 -7.24
CA LEU A 29 12.06 17.66 -6.64
C LEU A 29 12.58 17.63 -5.21
N THR A 30 12.03 16.75 -4.37
CA THR A 30 12.42 16.64 -2.96
C THR A 30 12.01 15.32 -2.35
N ASP A 31 12.73 14.90 -1.31
CA ASP A 31 12.27 13.88 -0.36
C ASP A 31 11.60 14.58 0.83
N VAL A 32 10.57 13.95 1.39
CA VAL A 32 9.77 14.47 2.49
C VAL A 32 9.71 13.44 3.60
N GLU A 33 9.96 13.86 4.84
CA GLU A 33 9.64 13.07 6.02
C GLU A 33 8.17 13.30 6.36
N ILE A 34 7.35 12.24 6.25
CA ILE A 34 5.91 12.29 6.51
C ILE A 34 5.63 11.99 7.98
N TYR A 35 6.24 10.92 8.50
CA TYR A 35 6.13 10.56 9.90
C TYR A 35 7.36 9.76 10.37
N ASN A 36 7.90 10.17 11.51
CA ASN A 36 9.03 9.53 12.15
C ASN A 36 8.89 9.64 13.68
N ASP A 37 8.80 8.49 14.34
CA ASP A 37 8.71 8.42 15.81
C ASP A 37 9.42 7.13 16.26
N SER A 38 10.48 7.29 17.02
CA SER A 38 11.31 6.18 17.49
C SER A 38 10.61 5.24 18.48
N ALA A 39 9.49 5.66 19.08
CA ALA A 39 8.68 4.81 19.95
C ALA A 39 7.82 3.78 19.16
N TYR A 40 7.75 3.93 17.85
CA TYR A 40 6.88 3.11 17.01
C TYR A 40 7.58 2.58 15.77
N PHE A 41 7.10 1.44 15.32
CA PHE A 41 7.37 0.88 14.01
C PHE A 41 6.21 1.26 13.07
N SER A 42 6.49 2.14 12.10
CA SER A 42 5.50 2.70 11.18
C SER A 42 5.72 2.18 9.78
N ALA A 43 4.67 1.63 9.14
CA ALA A 43 4.82 0.97 7.84
C ALA A 43 3.53 1.01 7.01
N PHE A 44 3.66 0.65 5.73
CA PHE A 44 2.57 0.40 4.78
C PHE A 44 1.67 1.62 4.53
N PRO A 45 2.21 2.75 4.05
CA PRO A 45 1.39 3.91 3.77
C PRO A 45 0.47 3.70 2.57
N SER A 46 -0.69 4.37 2.61
CA SER A 46 -1.53 4.65 1.46
C SER A 46 -2.06 6.08 1.56
N VAL A 47 -2.21 6.77 0.44
CA VAL A 47 -2.58 8.18 0.41
C VAL A 47 -3.70 8.44 -0.59
N VAL A 48 -4.64 9.31 -0.23
CA VAL A 48 -5.70 9.81 -1.10
C VAL A 48 -5.79 11.33 -0.99
N ARG A 49 -6.45 11.96 -1.98
CA ARG A 49 -6.84 13.37 -1.92
C ARG A 49 -8.30 13.44 -1.46
N LEU A 50 -8.57 14.34 -0.52
CA LEU A 50 -9.92 14.68 -0.06
C LEU A 50 -10.55 15.74 -0.99
N ASP A 51 -11.88 15.91 -0.92
CA ASP A 51 -12.62 16.88 -1.72
C ASP A 51 -12.19 18.33 -1.45
N ASN A 52 -11.68 18.64 -0.26
CA ASN A 52 -11.15 19.96 0.09
C ASN A 52 -9.72 20.21 -0.46
N GLY A 53 -9.14 19.22 -1.14
CA GLY A 53 -7.79 19.27 -1.70
C GLY A 53 -6.67 18.79 -0.77
N ASP A 54 -6.94 18.56 0.51
CA ASP A 54 -5.97 18.03 1.45
C ASP A 54 -5.56 16.61 1.08
N LEU A 55 -4.33 16.24 1.40
CA LEU A 55 -3.86 14.87 1.32
C LEU A 55 -4.11 14.17 2.65
N TYR A 56 -4.65 12.96 2.59
CA TYR A 56 -4.91 12.10 3.73
C TYR A 56 -4.14 10.81 3.57
N LEU A 57 -3.21 10.55 4.49
CA LEU A 57 -2.34 9.38 4.44
C LEU A 57 -2.60 8.49 5.65
N ALA A 58 -2.91 7.22 5.39
CA ALA A 58 -3.05 6.18 6.40
C ALA A 58 -1.80 5.31 6.44
N PHE A 59 -1.42 4.85 7.63
CA PHE A 59 -0.36 3.87 7.81
C PHE A 59 -0.58 3.01 9.05
N ARG A 60 0.09 1.87 9.10
CA ARG A 60 0.13 1.01 10.28
C ARG A 60 1.15 1.55 11.28
N ARG A 61 0.80 1.57 12.57
CA ARG A 61 1.69 1.89 13.68
C ARG A 61 1.67 0.77 14.71
N ALA A 62 2.84 0.29 15.12
CA ALA A 62 3.01 -0.71 16.17
C ALA A 62 4.03 -0.24 17.21
N PRO A 63 3.95 -0.67 18.47
CA PRO A 63 4.96 -0.34 19.47
C PRO A 63 6.36 -0.80 19.04
N ASN A 64 7.37 0.00 19.33
CA ASN A 64 8.77 -0.41 19.17
C ASN A 64 9.12 -1.46 20.23
N ARG A 65 9.10 -2.73 19.85
CA ARG A 65 9.34 -3.86 20.76
C ARG A 65 10.76 -3.94 21.29
N ILE A 66 11.73 -3.32 20.60
CA ILE A 66 13.11 -3.23 21.09
C ILE A 66 13.17 -2.42 22.40
N MET A 67 12.38 -1.36 22.51
CA MET A 67 12.24 -0.58 23.76
C MET A 67 11.64 -1.40 24.90
N MET A 68 11.01 -2.52 24.59
CA MET A 68 10.40 -3.45 25.56
C MET A 68 11.26 -4.71 25.77
N GLY A 69 12.51 -4.71 25.30
CA GLY A 69 13.45 -5.81 25.47
C GLY A 69 13.42 -6.90 24.39
N ALA A 70 12.66 -6.73 23.31
CA ALA A 70 12.73 -7.66 22.19
C ALA A 70 14.02 -7.46 21.37
N GLU A 71 14.50 -8.52 20.73
CA GLU A 71 15.71 -8.46 19.88
C GLU A 71 15.49 -7.61 18.62
N ARG A 72 14.26 -7.57 18.11
CA ARG A 72 13.90 -6.84 16.90
C ARG A 72 12.42 -6.48 16.86
N ASN A 73 12.09 -5.48 16.08
CA ASN A 73 10.72 -5.24 15.62
C ASN A 73 10.33 -6.28 14.57
N ARG A 74 9.03 -6.56 14.46
CA ARG A 74 8.50 -7.53 13.51
C ARG A 74 7.50 -6.86 12.57
N HIS A 75 7.37 -7.46 11.41
CA HIS A 75 6.38 -7.07 10.40
C HIS A 75 4.93 -7.20 10.91
N VAL A 76 4.71 -8.14 11.81
CA VAL A 76 3.41 -8.42 12.44
C VAL A 76 3.50 -8.11 13.93
N ASP A 77 2.51 -7.44 14.47
CA ASP A 77 2.40 -7.12 15.90
C ASP A 77 0.93 -7.13 16.33
N ALA A 78 0.61 -7.82 17.43
CA ALA A 78 -0.77 -7.94 17.94
C ALA A 78 -1.35 -6.58 18.41
N ASN A 79 -0.49 -5.61 18.69
CA ASN A 79 -0.89 -4.27 19.13
C ASN A 79 -0.72 -3.23 18.01
N SER A 80 -0.61 -3.64 16.75
CA SER A 80 -0.61 -2.69 15.65
C SER A 80 -2.02 -2.16 15.36
N TYR A 81 -2.08 -0.90 14.93
CA TYR A 81 -3.32 -0.20 14.64
C TYR A 81 -3.11 0.78 13.48
N LEU A 82 -4.21 1.30 12.94
CA LEU A 82 -4.20 2.22 11.81
C LEU A 82 -4.31 3.66 12.30
N VAL A 83 -3.45 4.50 11.77
CA VAL A 83 -3.43 5.94 12.03
C VAL A 83 -3.34 6.72 10.72
N SER A 84 -3.64 8.01 10.78
CA SER A 84 -3.53 8.91 9.63
C SER A 84 -2.86 10.22 9.99
N VAL A 85 -2.26 10.84 8.98
CA VAL A 85 -1.75 12.21 8.99
C VAL A 85 -2.28 12.98 7.78
N ARG A 86 -2.29 14.32 7.85
CA ARG A 86 -2.81 15.21 6.81
C ARG A 86 -1.77 16.20 6.34
N SER A 87 -1.90 16.60 5.09
CA SER A 87 -1.14 17.70 4.48
C SER A 87 -2.09 18.60 3.72
N SER A 88 -1.98 19.92 3.91
CA SER A 88 -2.74 20.94 3.19
C SER A 88 -1.90 21.75 2.20
N ASP A 89 -0.65 21.39 2.00
CA ASP A 89 0.32 22.10 1.16
C ASP A 89 0.91 21.23 0.03
N GLY A 90 0.14 20.23 -0.40
CA GLY A 90 0.58 19.34 -1.49
C GLY A 90 1.62 18.30 -1.08
N GLY A 91 1.66 17.94 0.20
CA GLY A 91 2.54 16.89 0.72
C GLY A 91 3.91 17.37 1.17
N LEU A 92 4.15 18.68 1.24
CA LEU A 92 5.43 19.24 1.71
C LEU A 92 5.56 19.16 3.22
N THR A 93 4.47 19.41 3.95
CA THR A 93 4.41 19.25 5.41
C THR A 93 3.19 18.43 5.84
N TRP A 94 3.31 17.76 6.98
CA TRP A 94 2.31 16.82 7.49
C TRP A 94 2.02 17.09 8.98
N SER A 95 0.80 16.74 9.41
CA SER A 95 0.44 16.82 10.83
C SER A 95 1.37 15.93 11.66
N GLN A 96 1.91 16.48 12.74
CA GLN A 96 2.88 15.77 13.59
C GLN A 96 2.20 14.72 14.49
N GLU A 97 0.98 15.00 14.93
CA GLU A 97 0.19 14.08 15.77
C GLU A 97 -0.71 13.22 14.88
N PRO A 98 -0.43 11.92 14.77
CA PRO A 98 -1.28 11.03 13.98
C PRO A 98 -2.63 10.79 14.65
N GLN A 99 -3.69 10.87 13.87
CA GLN A 99 -5.04 10.57 14.32
C GLN A 99 -5.27 9.05 14.28
N LEU A 100 -5.84 8.48 15.36
CA LEU A 100 -6.27 7.09 15.37
C LEU A 100 -7.43 6.89 14.38
N MET A 101 -7.25 6.01 13.41
CA MET A 101 -8.31 5.58 12.51
C MET A 101 -9.04 4.37 13.08
N PHE A 102 -8.30 3.31 13.38
CA PHE A 102 -8.89 2.05 13.81
C PHE A 102 -7.90 1.15 14.57
N ALA A 103 -8.35 0.61 15.69
CA ALA A 103 -7.67 -0.45 16.43
C ALA A 103 -8.60 -1.66 16.51
N HIS A 104 -8.21 -2.76 15.86
CA HIS A 104 -9.05 -3.96 15.82
C HIS A 104 -9.10 -4.63 17.20
N PRO A 105 -10.29 -5.01 17.72
CA PRO A 105 -10.42 -5.51 19.09
C PRO A 105 -9.76 -6.87 19.34
N TYR A 106 -9.48 -7.65 18.28
CA TYR A 106 -8.94 -9.01 18.42
C TYR A 106 -7.45 -9.15 18.07
N GLY A 107 -6.77 -8.09 17.61
CA GLY A 107 -5.35 -8.18 17.30
C GLY A 107 -4.85 -7.03 16.42
N GLY A 108 -3.70 -7.24 15.78
CA GLY A 108 -3.01 -6.20 15.04
C GLY A 108 -3.51 -6.00 13.63
N SER A 109 -3.91 -4.78 13.31
CA SER A 109 -4.25 -4.34 11.95
C SER A 109 -2.99 -4.14 11.11
N GLN A 110 -3.08 -4.46 9.81
CA GLN A 110 -1.99 -4.36 8.85
C GLN A 110 -2.40 -3.51 7.65
N ASP A 111 -1.45 -3.10 6.86
CA ASP A 111 -1.51 -2.56 5.49
C ASP A 111 -2.81 -1.82 5.13
N PRO A 112 -3.05 -0.60 5.63
CA PRO A 112 -4.21 0.16 5.22
C PRO A 112 -4.13 0.50 3.73
N CYS A 113 -5.23 0.26 2.99
CA CYS A 113 -5.37 0.66 1.60
C CYS A 113 -6.58 1.56 1.44
N LEU A 114 -6.34 2.84 1.27
CA LEU A 114 -7.35 3.87 1.12
C LEU A 114 -7.92 3.92 -0.30
N LEU A 115 -9.19 4.23 -0.40
CA LEU A 115 -9.87 4.66 -1.62
C LEU A 115 -10.81 5.81 -1.29
N ALA A 116 -10.67 6.94 -1.98
CA ALA A 116 -11.67 8.00 -2.00
C ALA A 116 -12.70 7.66 -3.09
N LEU A 117 -13.97 7.56 -2.70
CA LEU A 117 -15.06 7.26 -3.60
C LEU A 117 -15.58 8.53 -4.29
N ASN A 118 -16.19 8.35 -5.45
CA ASN A 118 -16.78 9.47 -6.21
C ASN A 118 -17.91 10.22 -5.46
N ASN A 119 -18.45 9.65 -4.39
CA ASN A 119 -19.46 10.27 -3.53
C ASN A 119 -18.87 11.00 -2.30
N GLY A 120 -17.53 11.12 -2.20
CA GLY A 120 -16.82 11.77 -1.10
C GLY A 120 -16.59 10.89 0.13
N GLU A 121 -17.11 9.66 0.17
CA GLU A 121 -16.78 8.71 1.24
C GLU A 121 -15.38 8.13 1.06
N LEU A 122 -14.77 7.72 2.17
CA LEU A 122 -13.51 6.98 2.18
C LEU A 122 -13.75 5.53 2.56
N LEU A 123 -13.13 4.62 1.83
CA LEU A 123 -12.95 3.24 2.25
C LEU A 123 -11.48 3.01 2.61
N CYS A 124 -11.25 2.16 3.61
CA CYS A 124 -9.93 1.65 3.89
C CYS A 124 -10.03 0.14 4.14
N THR A 125 -9.32 -0.65 3.36
CA THR A 125 -9.16 -2.07 3.64
C THR A 125 -7.95 -2.32 4.51
N SER A 126 -8.02 -3.37 5.32
CA SER A 126 -6.90 -3.86 6.13
C SER A 126 -7.13 -5.34 6.42
N TYR A 127 -6.20 -5.96 7.08
CA TYR A 127 -6.32 -7.35 7.55
C TYR A 127 -5.71 -7.52 8.93
N LEU A 128 -6.04 -8.64 9.57
CA LEU A 128 -5.81 -8.87 10.98
C LEU A 128 -4.89 -10.06 11.23
N TRP A 129 -3.90 -9.86 12.09
CA TRP A 129 -3.12 -10.92 12.70
C TRP A 129 -3.40 -11.04 14.20
N ILE A 130 -3.58 -12.25 14.67
CA ILE A 130 -3.76 -12.59 16.08
C ILE A 130 -2.57 -13.43 16.54
N GLN A 131 -1.99 -13.08 17.67
CA GLN A 131 -1.02 -13.91 18.32
C GLN A 131 -1.72 -14.78 19.38
N VAL A 132 -1.50 -16.08 19.33
CA VAL A 132 -2.04 -17.02 20.32
C VAL A 132 -0.97 -17.40 21.34
N GLY A 133 -1.42 -17.68 22.56
CA GLY A 133 -0.52 -18.17 23.61
C GLY A 133 0.01 -19.58 23.32
N PRO A 134 1.15 -19.97 23.93
CA PRO A 134 1.76 -21.27 23.70
C PRO A 134 0.83 -22.47 23.99
N GLN A 135 -0.10 -22.31 24.93
CA GLN A 135 -1.04 -23.37 25.31
C GLN A 135 -2.12 -23.64 24.25
N GLN A 136 -2.41 -22.65 23.37
CA GLN A 136 -3.36 -22.82 22.28
C GLN A 136 -2.69 -23.26 20.98
N TYR A 137 -1.37 -23.29 20.94
CA TYR A 137 -0.61 -23.59 19.72
C TYR A 137 -0.99 -24.92 19.10
N ASP A 138 -1.03 -25.99 19.90
CA ASP A 138 -1.35 -27.34 19.42
C ASP A 138 -2.79 -27.46 18.88
N GLN A 139 -3.73 -26.71 19.47
CA GLN A 139 -5.13 -26.68 19.03
C GLN A 139 -5.27 -26.08 17.62
N TYR A 140 -4.42 -25.12 17.27
CA TYR A 140 -4.48 -24.40 15.99
C TYR A 140 -3.30 -24.73 15.07
N LYS A 141 -2.55 -25.80 15.38
CA LYS A 141 -1.40 -26.24 14.59
C LYS A 141 -1.77 -26.36 13.11
N GLY A 142 -0.90 -25.80 12.23
CA GLY A 142 -1.14 -25.73 10.79
C GLY A 142 -1.96 -24.52 10.34
N ARG A 143 -2.40 -23.66 11.26
CA ARG A 143 -3.10 -22.40 10.99
C ARG A 143 -2.22 -21.17 11.30
N PHE A 144 -0.97 -21.41 11.65
CA PHE A 144 -0.03 -20.36 12.03
C PHE A 144 0.91 -20.01 10.87
N TYR A 145 1.28 -18.76 10.84
CA TYR A 145 2.33 -18.26 9.98
C TYR A 145 3.66 -18.24 10.72
N GLY A 146 4.63 -19.05 10.26
CA GLY A 146 5.94 -19.18 10.90
C GLY A 146 5.88 -19.79 12.31
N ASP A 147 6.99 -19.64 13.05
CA ASP A 147 7.18 -20.22 14.39
C ASP A 147 6.68 -19.32 15.53
N ASP A 148 6.04 -18.19 15.21
CA ASP A 148 5.75 -17.14 16.18
C ASP A 148 4.32 -17.17 16.73
N HIS A 149 3.58 -18.25 16.51
CA HIS A 149 2.20 -18.42 16.97
C HIS A 149 1.20 -17.37 16.42
N TRP A 150 1.47 -16.85 15.21
CA TRP A 150 0.57 -15.94 14.54
C TRP A 150 -0.47 -16.70 13.74
N THR A 151 -1.73 -16.32 13.90
CA THR A 151 -2.81 -16.75 13.02
C THR A 151 -3.39 -15.58 12.27
N PHE A 152 -3.61 -15.79 10.98
CA PHE A 152 -4.29 -14.84 10.15
C PHE A 152 -5.79 -14.85 10.46
N ALA A 153 -6.39 -13.68 10.64
CA ALA A 153 -7.79 -13.54 11.04
C ALA A 153 -8.65 -12.76 10.04
N GLY A 154 -8.18 -12.65 8.79
CA GLY A 154 -8.97 -12.15 7.67
C GLY A 154 -8.85 -10.66 7.40
N GLY A 155 -9.36 -10.27 6.24
CA GLY A 155 -9.47 -8.88 5.82
C GLY A 155 -10.78 -8.23 6.31
N PHE A 156 -10.75 -6.92 6.44
CA PHE A 156 -11.89 -6.11 6.81
C PHE A 156 -11.86 -4.76 6.07
N VAL A 157 -13.00 -4.08 6.08
CA VAL A 157 -13.16 -2.73 5.55
C VAL A 157 -13.57 -1.81 6.70
N ILE A 158 -13.06 -0.60 6.70
CA ILE A 158 -13.58 0.51 7.50
C ILE A 158 -13.99 1.65 6.55
N ARG A 159 -14.96 2.44 6.96
CA ARG A 159 -15.58 3.50 6.16
C ARG A 159 -15.62 4.81 6.93
N SER A 160 -15.42 5.92 6.23
CA SER A 160 -15.64 7.27 6.74
C SER A 160 -16.50 8.08 5.77
N SER A 161 -17.47 8.82 6.30
CA SER A 161 -18.32 9.75 5.54
C SER A 161 -18.05 11.22 5.90
N ASP A 162 -17.02 11.50 6.69
CA ASP A 162 -16.67 12.84 7.19
C ASP A 162 -15.19 13.23 6.90
N GLY A 163 -14.70 12.74 5.75
CA GLY A 163 -13.33 13.03 5.30
C GLY A 163 -12.25 12.42 6.19
N GLY A 164 -12.51 11.27 6.81
CA GLY A 164 -11.55 10.55 7.63
C GLY A 164 -11.45 11.05 9.07
N THR A 165 -12.40 11.85 9.55
CA THR A 165 -12.45 12.31 10.96
C THR A 165 -12.89 11.18 11.87
N THR A 166 -13.94 10.43 11.47
CA THR A 166 -14.40 9.22 12.17
C THR A 166 -14.48 8.05 11.22
N TRP A 167 -14.34 6.83 11.78
CA TRP A 167 -14.33 5.59 11.03
C TRP A 167 -15.28 4.57 11.64
N GLN A 168 -16.06 3.93 10.78
CA GLN A 168 -16.98 2.86 11.14
C GLN A 168 -16.40 1.51 10.70
N GLY A 169 -16.50 0.51 11.55
CA GLY A 169 -16.02 -0.86 11.26
C GLY A 169 -15.65 -1.64 12.53
N PRO A 170 -15.07 -2.85 12.40
CA PRO A 170 -14.71 -3.48 11.13
C PRO A 170 -15.95 -4.00 10.40
N ILE A 171 -15.99 -3.79 9.09
CA ILE A 171 -17.00 -4.38 8.21
C ILE A 171 -16.37 -5.63 7.60
N ASN A 172 -16.91 -6.79 7.92
CA ASN A 172 -16.45 -8.04 7.31
C ASN A 172 -17.16 -8.19 5.95
N PRO A 173 -16.41 -8.26 4.83
CA PRO A 173 -17.00 -8.41 3.50
C PRO A 173 -17.63 -9.81 3.27
N GLY A 174 -17.64 -10.68 4.27
CA GLY A 174 -18.13 -12.05 4.15
C GLY A 174 -17.09 -12.98 3.51
N SER A 175 -17.56 -14.10 2.99
CA SER A 175 -16.74 -15.09 2.29
C SER A 175 -17.25 -15.24 0.85
N PRO A 176 -17.06 -14.23 -0.02
CA PRO A 176 -17.58 -14.29 -1.37
C PRO A 176 -16.83 -15.29 -2.27
N ILE A 177 -15.59 -15.64 -1.90
CA ILE A 177 -14.73 -16.51 -2.70
C ILE A 177 -15.14 -17.97 -2.48
N PRO A 178 -15.41 -18.74 -3.58
CA PRO A 178 -15.92 -20.10 -3.47
C PRO A 178 -14.89 -21.12 -2.97
N THR A 179 -13.60 -20.83 -3.13
CA THR A 179 -12.54 -21.72 -2.67
C THR A 179 -12.39 -21.67 -1.16
N GLU A 180 -12.13 -22.83 -0.56
CA GLU A 180 -11.89 -22.89 0.87
C GLU A 180 -10.60 -22.16 1.24
N THR A 181 -10.79 -21.26 2.17
CA THR A 181 -9.70 -20.58 2.86
C THR A 181 -9.44 -21.24 4.20
N ARG A 182 -8.28 -21.01 4.79
CA ARG A 182 -8.01 -21.55 6.12
C ARG A 182 -9.05 -21.11 7.11
N SER A 183 -9.59 -22.08 7.84
CA SER A 183 -10.31 -21.77 9.07
C SER A 183 -9.34 -21.22 10.09
N THR A 184 -9.57 -20.02 10.57
CA THR A 184 -8.90 -19.45 11.73
C THR A 184 -9.73 -19.71 12.99
N MET A 185 -9.24 -19.28 14.15
CA MET A 185 -10.05 -19.30 15.37
C MET A 185 -11.33 -18.46 15.27
N LEU A 186 -11.43 -17.54 14.32
CA LEU A 186 -12.61 -16.72 14.05
C LEU A 186 -13.49 -17.27 12.91
N GLY A 187 -13.18 -18.45 12.37
CA GLY A 187 -13.93 -19.08 11.28
C GLY A 187 -13.22 -19.00 9.91
N LYS A 188 -13.98 -19.17 8.83
CA LYS A 188 -13.48 -19.05 7.46
C LYS A 188 -13.38 -17.57 7.08
N LEU A 189 -12.17 -17.05 6.95
CA LEU A 189 -11.90 -15.65 6.65
C LEU A 189 -11.03 -15.56 5.39
N PRO A 190 -11.63 -15.37 4.23
CA PRO A 190 -10.94 -15.52 2.95
C PRO A 190 -10.09 -14.31 2.53
N LEU A 191 -10.49 -13.12 2.90
CA LEU A 191 -9.95 -11.89 2.35
C LEU A 191 -8.73 -11.44 3.14
N TYR A 192 -7.63 -11.45 2.48
CA TYR A 192 -6.35 -11.07 3.05
C TYR A 192 -5.63 -10.20 2.07
N ASN A 193 -4.95 -9.15 2.52
CA ASN A 193 -3.96 -8.53 1.74
C ASN A 193 -3.99 -7.01 1.60
N ARG A 194 -2.80 -6.45 1.35
CA ARG A 194 -2.62 -5.19 0.68
C ARG A 194 -3.05 -5.33 -0.79
N GLY A 195 -4.35 -5.20 -1.06
CA GLY A 195 -4.89 -5.03 -2.38
C GLY A 195 -5.39 -3.60 -2.53
N ALA A 196 -4.82 -2.83 -3.45
CA ALA A 196 -5.34 -1.51 -3.73
C ALA A 196 -6.77 -1.65 -4.25
N LEU A 197 -7.70 -0.98 -3.58
CA LEU A 197 -9.04 -0.79 -4.11
C LEU A 197 -8.97 0.14 -5.31
N PHE A 198 -9.79 -0.12 -6.31
CA PHE A 198 -9.92 0.72 -7.48
C PHE A 198 -11.40 0.90 -7.85
N GLN A 199 -11.86 2.14 -8.04
CA GLN A 199 -13.19 2.42 -8.55
C GLN A 199 -13.13 2.65 -10.06
N GLY A 200 -13.75 1.76 -10.83
CA GLY A 200 -13.83 1.83 -12.29
C GLY A 200 -14.72 2.98 -12.76
N ARG A 201 -14.65 3.29 -14.04
CA ARG A 201 -15.45 4.38 -14.66
C ARG A 201 -16.96 4.14 -14.58
N ASP A 202 -17.38 2.90 -14.46
CA ASP A 202 -18.79 2.52 -14.27
C ASP A 202 -19.24 2.59 -12.79
N GLY A 203 -18.36 3.02 -11.89
CA GLY A 203 -18.59 3.08 -10.45
C GLY A 203 -18.37 1.77 -9.71
N THR A 204 -18.10 0.66 -10.40
CA THR A 204 -17.79 -0.62 -9.78
C THR A 204 -16.47 -0.51 -9.01
N ILE A 205 -16.47 -0.92 -7.74
CA ILE A 205 -15.25 -1.02 -6.95
C ILE A 205 -14.66 -2.42 -7.14
N HIS A 206 -13.41 -2.47 -7.54
CA HIS A 206 -12.61 -3.68 -7.73
C HIS A 206 -11.65 -3.84 -6.55
N TRP A 207 -11.60 -5.03 -5.99
CA TRP A 207 -10.65 -5.39 -4.95
C TRP A 207 -9.95 -6.70 -5.31
N ALA A 208 -8.67 -6.61 -5.59
CA ALA A 208 -7.81 -7.76 -5.79
C ALA A 208 -7.38 -8.30 -4.42
N VAL A 209 -7.77 -9.51 -4.09
CA VAL A 209 -7.49 -10.12 -2.79
C VAL A 209 -6.69 -11.41 -2.95
N ALA A 210 -5.72 -11.63 -2.08
CA ALA A 210 -5.03 -12.89 -2.00
C ALA A 210 -5.67 -13.80 -0.93
N CYS A 211 -5.86 -15.05 -1.29
CA CYS A 211 -6.35 -16.07 -0.38
C CYS A 211 -5.57 -17.36 -0.55
N GLU A 212 -5.54 -18.16 0.49
CA GLU A 212 -5.06 -19.52 0.38
C GLU A 212 -5.94 -20.31 -0.59
N ASN A 213 -5.27 -21.11 -1.43
CA ASN A 213 -5.92 -21.86 -2.51
C ASN A 213 -5.88 -23.38 -2.30
N GLY A 214 -5.27 -23.85 -1.20
CA GLY A 214 -5.06 -25.27 -0.95
C GLY A 214 -4.02 -25.96 -1.85
N LEU A 215 -3.38 -25.21 -2.77
CA LEU A 215 -2.32 -25.69 -3.64
C LEU A 215 -0.95 -25.62 -2.97
N LYS A 216 0.06 -26.22 -3.57
CA LYS A 216 1.44 -26.16 -3.11
C LYS A 216 1.98 -24.71 -3.08
N SER A 217 1.50 -23.86 -3.97
CA SER A 217 1.82 -22.42 -4.01
C SER A 217 1.36 -21.64 -2.77
N GLY A 218 0.33 -22.12 -2.07
CA GLY A 218 -0.20 -21.54 -0.85
C GLY A 218 -1.21 -20.41 -1.06
N SER A 219 -1.04 -19.53 -2.06
CA SER A 219 -1.95 -18.40 -2.28
C SER A 219 -2.15 -18.05 -3.75
N SER A 220 -3.35 -17.59 -4.07
CA SER A 220 -3.78 -17.07 -5.36
C SER A 220 -4.47 -15.73 -5.19
N VAL A 221 -4.59 -14.97 -6.28
CA VAL A 221 -5.25 -13.66 -6.31
C VAL A 221 -6.61 -13.79 -6.98
N TYR A 222 -7.61 -13.23 -6.34
CA TYR A 222 -9.00 -13.25 -6.76
C TYR A 222 -9.53 -11.83 -6.92
N LEU A 223 -10.50 -11.66 -7.82
CA LEU A 223 -11.24 -10.41 -7.97
C LEU A 223 -12.57 -10.51 -7.22
N VAL A 224 -12.78 -9.58 -6.30
CA VAL A 224 -14.11 -9.29 -5.75
C VAL A 224 -14.52 -7.88 -6.14
N GLN A 225 -15.83 -7.67 -6.29
CA GLN A 225 -16.38 -6.42 -6.78
C GLN A 225 -17.54 -5.96 -5.86
N SER A 226 -17.69 -4.65 -5.75
CA SER A 226 -18.85 -4.01 -5.14
C SER A 226 -19.46 -3.02 -6.12
N ARG A 227 -20.81 -2.94 -6.15
CA ARG A 227 -21.59 -1.98 -6.94
C ARG A 227 -22.45 -1.05 -6.08
N ASP A 228 -22.27 -1.11 -4.78
CA ASP A 228 -23.00 -0.36 -3.77
C ASP A 228 -22.05 0.39 -2.82
N ASN A 229 -21.00 0.99 -3.38
CA ASN A 229 -19.98 1.74 -2.66
C ASN A 229 -19.29 0.94 -1.53
N GLY A 230 -19.08 -0.37 -1.73
CA GLY A 230 -18.37 -1.22 -0.78
C GLY A 230 -19.20 -1.72 0.39
N HIS A 231 -20.56 -1.66 0.32
CA HIS A 231 -21.43 -2.25 1.34
C HIS A 231 -21.53 -3.76 1.20
N THR A 232 -21.63 -4.26 -0.04
CA THR A 232 -21.57 -5.71 -0.31
C THR A 232 -20.50 -6.05 -1.33
N TRP A 233 -19.96 -7.27 -1.21
CA TRP A 233 -18.87 -7.74 -2.05
C TRP A 233 -19.22 -9.07 -2.68
N HIS A 234 -18.91 -9.21 -3.96
CA HIS A 234 -19.21 -10.40 -4.75
C HIS A 234 -17.95 -10.92 -5.44
N TYR A 235 -17.76 -12.23 -5.42
CA TYR A 235 -16.72 -12.89 -6.21
C TYR A 235 -16.96 -12.68 -7.69
N ARG A 236 -15.89 -12.35 -8.41
CA ARG A 236 -15.93 -12.21 -9.87
C ARG A 236 -15.17 -13.33 -10.56
N SER A 237 -13.88 -13.50 -10.24
CA SER A 237 -13.02 -14.46 -10.93
C SER A 237 -11.71 -14.70 -10.18
N VAL A 238 -10.91 -15.64 -10.67
CA VAL A 238 -9.48 -15.77 -10.39
C VAL A 238 -8.73 -14.76 -11.25
N ILE A 239 -7.94 -13.87 -10.63
CA ILE A 239 -7.00 -12.98 -11.34
C ILE A 239 -5.75 -13.78 -11.72
N ALA A 240 -5.16 -14.48 -10.75
CA ALA A 240 -3.90 -15.18 -10.94
C ALA A 240 -3.76 -16.37 -10.00
N GLN A 241 -3.31 -17.48 -10.54
CA GLN A 241 -3.02 -18.72 -9.83
C GLN A 241 -1.86 -19.44 -10.51
N LEU A 242 -0.91 -19.91 -9.72
CA LEU A 242 0.19 -20.77 -10.16
C LEU A 242 0.30 -21.97 -9.22
N ASP A 243 0.78 -23.10 -9.72
CA ASP A 243 0.83 -24.35 -8.95
C ASP A 243 1.93 -24.33 -7.86
N SER A 244 3.02 -23.61 -8.09
CA SER A 244 4.22 -23.67 -7.26
C SER A 244 4.67 -22.32 -6.69
N ILE A 245 4.10 -21.22 -7.13
CA ILE A 245 4.48 -19.86 -6.72
C ILE A 245 3.26 -19.19 -6.09
N GLY A 246 3.40 -18.76 -4.84
CA GLY A 246 2.38 -17.95 -4.17
C GLY A 246 2.30 -16.56 -4.77
N LEU A 247 1.09 -16.08 -4.98
CA LEU A 247 0.80 -14.74 -5.49
C LEU A 247 -0.03 -13.99 -4.45
N ASN A 248 0.29 -12.71 -4.21
CA ASN A 248 -0.43 -11.94 -3.20
C ASN A 248 -0.58 -10.46 -3.58
N GLU A 249 -0.17 -9.53 -2.80
CA GLU A 249 -0.33 -8.08 -2.87
C GLU A 249 -0.41 -7.55 -4.30
N THR A 250 -1.59 -7.01 -4.65
CA THR A 250 -1.93 -6.71 -6.04
C THR A 250 -2.50 -5.30 -6.16
N SER A 251 -2.00 -4.54 -7.12
CA SER A 251 -2.57 -3.26 -7.56
C SER A 251 -3.33 -3.48 -8.86
N ILE A 252 -4.57 -2.98 -8.95
CA ILE A 252 -5.40 -3.10 -10.14
C ILE A 252 -5.59 -1.72 -10.80
N TYR A 253 -5.65 -1.68 -12.11
CA TYR A 253 -5.75 -0.48 -12.93
C TYR A 253 -6.71 -0.73 -14.10
N GLU A 254 -7.53 0.27 -14.46
CA GLU A 254 -8.38 0.23 -15.65
C GLU A 254 -7.77 1.08 -16.77
N THR A 255 -7.46 0.47 -17.92
CA THR A 255 -6.88 1.17 -19.07
C THR A 255 -7.91 2.07 -19.77
N PRO A 256 -7.49 3.01 -20.63
CA PRO A 256 -8.42 3.80 -21.44
C PRO A 256 -9.35 2.95 -22.32
N LYS A 257 -8.94 1.76 -22.76
CA LYS A 257 -9.79 0.82 -23.52
C LYS A 257 -10.79 0.07 -22.64
N GLY A 258 -10.64 0.13 -21.31
CA GLY A 258 -11.49 -0.57 -20.35
C GLY A 258 -10.97 -1.94 -19.92
N ASP A 259 -9.75 -2.32 -20.33
CA ASP A 259 -9.10 -3.52 -19.80
C ASP A 259 -8.75 -3.32 -18.33
N LEU A 260 -8.94 -4.35 -17.51
CA LEU A 260 -8.39 -4.40 -16.17
C LEU A 260 -6.98 -5.01 -16.21
N VAL A 261 -6.03 -4.30 -15.63
CA VAL A 261 -4.63 -4.76 -15.52
C VAL A 261 -4.26 -4.85 -14.05
N ALA A 262 -3.77 -6.01 -13.63
CA ALA A 262 -3.36 -6.29 -12.26
C ALA A 262 -1.84 -6.50 -12.21
N PHE A 263 -1.15 -5.75 -11.35
CA PHE A 263 0.28 -5.89 -11.05
C PHE A 263 0.44 -6.64 -9.74
N ILE A 264 1.07 -7.80 -9.77
CA ILE A 264 0.98 -8.82 -8.73
C ILE A 264 2.37 -9.12 -8.18
N ARG A 265 2.49 -9.10 -6.85
CA ARG A 265 3.66 -9.61 -6.15
C ARG A 265 3.67 -11.12 -6.14
N SER A 266 4.84 -11.72 -6.39
CA SER A 266 5.07 -13.14 -6.14
C SER A 266 5.86 -13.38 -4.85
N LEU A 267 5.78 -14.62 -4.36
CA LEU A 267 6.59 -15.14 -3.26
C LEU A 267 7.72 -16.04 -3.80
N ASP A 268 8.19 -15.75 -5.00
CA ASP A 268 9.24 -16.51 -5.68
C ASP A 268 10.63 -15.97 -5.32
N TYR A 269 11.13 -16.35 -4.15
CA TYR A 269 12.50 -16.02 -3.74
C TYR A 269 13.50 -17.01 -4.33
N PRO A 270 14.64 -16.54 -4.85
CA PRO A 270 15.18 -15.16 -4.83
C PRO A 270 14.89 -14.37 -6.11
N THR A 271 14.03 -14.84 -7.00
CA THR A 271 13.79 -14.15 -8.27
C THR A 271 13.01 -12.87 -8.07
N ASP A 272 12.06 -12.83 -7.12
CA ASP A 272 11.17 -11.70 -6.81
C ASP A 272 10.54 -11.09 -8.06
N GLN A 273 10.33 -11.91 -9.09
CA GLN A 273 9.71 -11.48 -10.34
C GLN A 273 8.27 -11.06 -10.09
N GLY A 274 7.91 -9.86 -10.56
CA GLY A 274 6.53 -9.44 -10.60
C GLY A 274 5.74 -10.15 -11.71
N TYR A 275 4.42 -10.21 -11.55
CA TYR A 275 3.49 -10.72 -12.55
C TYR A 275 2.49 -9.64 -12.95
N ILE A 276 1.99 -9.74 -14.18
CA ILE A 276 0.92 -8.90 -14.71
C ILE A 276 -0.21 -9.79 -15.21
N ALA A 277 -1.44 -9.45 -14.87
CA ALA A 277 -2.62 -10.11 -15.39
C ALA A 277 -3.54 -9.12 -16.09
N ARG A 278 -4.12 -9.49 -17.23
CA ARG A 278 -4.99 -8.64 -18.03
C ARG A 278 -6.33 -9.30 -18.27
N SER A 279 -7.39 -8.51 -18.18
CA SER A 279 -8.76 -8.87 -18.54
C SER A 279 -9.32 -7.84 -19.52
N SER A 280 -9.90 -8.29 -20.62
CA SER A 280 -10.63 -7.46 -21.59
C SER A 280 -12.16 -7.67 -21.56
N ASP A 281 -12.65 -8.38 -20.54
CA ASP A 281 -14.06 -8.79 -20.40
C ASP A 281 -14.67 -8.35 -19.05
N GLY A 282 -14.19 -7.21 -18.51
CA GLY A 282 -14.69 -6.66 -17.24
C GLY A 282 -14.36 -7.52 -16.02
N GLY A 283 -13.19 -8.21 -16.08
CA GLY A 283 -12.69 -9.03 -14.99
C GLY A 283 -13.31 -10.43 -14.94
N ALA A 284 -13.95 -10.93 -16.00
CA ALA A 284 -14.50 -12.28 -16.01
C ALA A 284 -13.39 -13.33 -16.16
N THR A 285 -12.39 -13.05 -17.01
CA THR A 285 -11.21 -13.88 -17.19
C THR A 285 -9.95 -13.02 -17.22
N PHE A 286 -8.80 -13.63 -16.87
CA PHE A 286 -7.49 -12.96 -16.89
C PHE A 286 -6.44 -13.83 -17.59
N THR A 287 -5.54 -13.17 -18.31
CA THR A 287 -4.32 -13.78 -18.84
C THR A 287 -3.13 -13.32 -18.02
N LEU A 288 -2.36 -14.26 -17.44
CA LEU A 288 -1.22 -14.02 -16.56
C LEU A 288 0.11 -14.13 -17.31
N GLN A 289 1.03 -13.20 -17.04
CA GLN A 289 2.39 -13.21 -17.59
C GLN A 289 3.40 -12.74 -16.52
N GLY A 290 4.63 -13.25 -16.58
CA GLY A 290 5.75 -12.71 -15.80
C GLY A 290 6.21 -11.38 -16.38
N MET A 291 6.53 -10.42 -15.53
CA MET A 291 6.97 -9.09 -16.00
C MET A 291 8.45 -9.02 -16.40
N GLY A 292 9.25 -10.01 -16.03
CA GLY A 292 10.68 -10.08 -16.38
C GLY A 292 11.59 -9.16 -15.55
N PHE A 293 11.08 -8.53 -14.50
CA PHE A 293 11.86 -7.71 -13.58
C PHE A 293 11.41 -7.90 -12.13
N LYS A 294 12.28 -7.53 -11.19
CA LYS A 294 12.10 -7.64 -9.76
C LYS A 294 11.37 -6.42 -9.20
N GLY A 295 10.54 -6.63 -8.19
CA GLY A 295 9.87 -5.57 -7.45
C GLY A 295 8.62 -6.05 -6.74
N HIS A 296 8.33 -5.48 -5.57
CA HIS A 296 7.12 -5.76 -4.81
C HIS A 296 6.93 -4.85 -3.58
N PRO A 297 5.68 -4.61 -3.17
CA PRO A 297 4.50 -4.65 -4.03
C PRO A 297 4.50 -3.52 -5.05
N PHE A 298 3.58 -3.59 -5.99
CA PHE A 298 3.40 -2.60 -7.04
C PHE A 298 2.25 -1.65 -6.72
N HIS A 299 2.35 -0.41 -7.22
CA HIS A 299 1.23 0.52 -7.26
C HIS A 299 1.22 1.24 -8.62
N ALA A 300 0.07 1.25 -9.28
CA ALA A 300 -0.14 1.87 -10.57
C ALA A 300 -0.96 3.16 -10.42
N LEU A 301 -0.44 4.27 -10.91
CA LEU A 301 -1.10 5.57 -10.95
C LEU A 301 -1.25 6.03 -12.39
N ARG A 302 -2.50 6.36 -12.81
CA ARG A 302 -2.73 7.02 -14.10
C ARG A 302 -2.25 8.47 -14.03
N LEU A 303 -1.46 8.87 -15.02
CA LEU A 303 -1.04 10.25 -15.25
C LEU A 303 -2.08 10.98 -16.12
N PRO A 304 -2.08 12.34 -16.15
CA PRO A 304 -3.04 13.13 -16.92
C PRO A 304 -3.07 12.82 -18.42
N ASP A 305 -1.94 12.42 -19.00
CA ASP A 305 -1.80 12.03 -20.41
C ASP A 305 -2.14 10.53 -20.67
N ASN A 306 -2.67 9.85 -19.66
CA ASN A 306 -2.99 8.42 -19.61
C ASN A 306 -1.79 7.47 -19.54
N ARG A 307 -0.54 7.92 -19.55
CA ARG A 307 0.58 7.05 -19.16
C ARG A 307 0.36 6.55 -17.72
N VAL A 308 1.06 5.50 -17.33
CA VAL A 308 0.95 4.90 -16.00
C VAL A 308 2.29 4.93 -15.29
N LEU A 309 2.34 5.60 -14.15
CA LEU A 309 3.47 5.48 -13.23
C LEU A 309 3.29 4.21 -12.40
N LEU A 310 4.14 3.21 -12.67
CA LEU A 310 4.22 1.97 -11.90
C LEU A 310 5.38 2.09 -10.89
N THR A 311 5.05 2.21 -9.61
CA THR A 311 6.03 2.27 -8.51
C THR A 311 6.10 0.93 -7.78
N TYR A 312 7.29 0.59 -7.25
CA TYR A 312 7.49 -0.65 -6.50
C TYR A 312 8.68 -0.57 -5.53
N GLY A 313 8.61 -1.37 -4.46
CA GLY A 313 9.74 -1.59 -3.56
C GLY A 313 10.79 -2.48 -4.23
N TYR A 314 12.06 -2.18 -4.00
CA TYR A 314 13.18 -2.99 -4.48
C TYR A 314 14.00 -3.50 -3.30
N ARG A 315 13.85 -4.81 -3.01
CA ARG A 315 14.41 -5.46 -1.82
C ARG A 315 15.69 -6.24 -2.08
N HIS A 316 16.44 -5.78 -3.07
CA HIS A 316 17.79 -6.23 -3.39
C HIS A 316 18.74 -5.05 -3.27
N ALA A 317 20.02 -5.31 -3.00
CA ALA A 317 21.01 -4.21 -2.92
C ALA A 317 21.24 -3.58 -4.31
N PRO A 318 21.27 -2.26 -4.43
CA PRO A 318 20.92 -1.27 -3.41
C PRO A 318 19.41 -1.21 -3.16
N TYR A 319 19.04 -1.29 -1.87
CA TYR A 319 17.63 -1.33 -1.44
C TYR A 319 16.94 0.02 -1.63
N GLY A 320 15.70 0.02 -2.07
CA GLY A 320 15.02 1.29 -2.26
C GLY A 320 13.66 1.22 -2.94
N ILE A 321 13.33 2.31 -3.63
CA ILE A 321 12.08 2.49 -4.37
C ILE A 321 12.42 2.75 -5.82
N ARG A 322 11.74 2.05 -6.73
CA ARG A 322 11.91 2.19 -8.16
C ARG A 322 10.59 2.42 -8.86
N ALA A 323 10.66 2.88 -10.09
CA ALA A 323 9.47 3.07 -10.91
C ALA A 323 9.77 2.91 -12.42
N ARG A 324 8.66 2.78 -13.18
CA ARG A 324 8.62 2.82 -14.64
C ARG A 324 7.45 3.69 -15.06
N ILE A 325 7.57 4.38 -16.18
CA ILE A 325 6.42 5.01 -16.85
C ILE A 325 6.04 4.10 -18.03
N LEU A 326 4.82 3.56 -17.94
CA LEU A 326 4.25 2.68 -18.95
C LEU A 326 3.34 3.46 -19.90
N ASN A 327 3.13 2.92 -21.09
CA ASN A 327 2.07 3.43 -21.96
C ASN A 327 0.68 3.22 -21.32
N ALA A 328 -0.32 3.92 -21.85
CA ALA A 328 -1.67 3.93 -21.30
C ALA A 328 -2.32 2.55 -21.13
N GLU A 329 -1.95 1.62 -21.98
CA GLU A 329 -2.46 0.24 -21.99
C GLU A 329 -1.55 -0.73 -21.22
N CYS A 330 -0.46 -0.26 -20.62
CA CYS A 330 0.52 -1.06 -19.89
C CYS A 330 1.06 -2.27 -20.68
N THR A 331 1.25 -2.12 -21.99
CA THR A 331 1.74 -3.20 -22.85
C THR A 331 3.26 -3.27 -22.96
N ASP A 332 3.95 -2.19 -22.59
CA ASP A 332 5.40 -2.04 -22.63
C ASP A 332 6.09 -2.30 -21.28
N TYR A 333 5.39 -2.89 -20.31
CA TYR A 333 5.87 -3.10 -18.94
C TYR A 333 7.27 -3.74 -18.86
N ALA A 334 7.59 -4.64 -19.78
CA ALA A 334 8.88 -5.34 -19.81
C ALA A 334 10.02 -4.48 -20.37
N THR A 335 9.73 -3.51 -21.23
CA THR A 335 10.70 -2.68 -21.97
C THR A 335 10.77 -1.24 -21.51
N ALA A 336 9.77 -0.74 -20.79
CA ALA A 336 9.78 0.60 -20.21
C ALA A 336 11.01 0.80 -19.31
N GLN A 337 11.66 1.95 -19.44
CA GLN A 337 12.86 2.25 -18.68
C GLN A 337 12.57 2.32 -17.18
N GLU A 338 13.35 1.59 -16.39
CA GLU A 338 13.35 1.71 -14.92
C GLU A 338 14.13 2.96 -14.51
N PHE A 339 13.62 3.67 -13.50
CA PHE A 339 14.37 4.72 -12.81
C PHE A 339 14.29 4.55 -11.30
N ILE A 340 15.28 5.11 -10.62
CA ILE A 340 15.50 4.93 -9.19
C ILE A 340 15.00 6.18 -8.47
N ILE A 341 13.99 6.02 -7.61
CA ILE A 341 13.49 7.09 -6.72
C ILE A 341 14.37 7.16 -5.47
N ARG A 342 14.69 6.00 -4.87
CA ARG A 342 15.58 5.84 -3.71
C ARG A 342 16.41 4.58 -3.86
N ASP A 343 17.67 4.61 -3.38
CA ASP A 343 18.60 3.47 -3.38
C ASP A 343 19.50 3.42 -2.12
N ASP A 344 19.12 4.20 -1.10
CA ASP A 344 19.86 4.38 0.16
C ASP A 344 19.22 3.64 1.34
N GLY A 345 18.42 2.61 1.06
CA GLY A 345 17.82 1.78 2.09
C GLY A 345 18.81 0.89 2.82
N GLY A 346 18.62 0.71 4.14
CA GLY A 346 19.50 -0.10 5.00
C GLY A 346 19.23 -1.60 4.93
N GLY A 347 18.15 -2.07 4.32
CA GLY A 347 17.83 -3.49 4.23
C GLY A 347 16.49 -3.78 3.55
N THR A 348 16.11 -5.06 3.54
CA THR A 348 14.95 -5.57 2.78
C THR A 348 13.59 -5.10 3.29
N ASP A 349 13.49 -4.64 4.55
CA ASP A 349 12.21 -4.27 5.15
C ASP A 349 11.86 -2.81 4.90
N LEU A 350 11.54 -2.50 3.67
CA LEU A 350 11.14 -1.19 3.14
C LEU A 350 10.21 -1.38 1.93
N GLY A 351 9.67 -0.27 1.43
CA GLY A 351 8.92 -0.27 0.17
C GLY A 351 7.46 0.08 0.36
N TYR A 352 6.59 -0.68 -0.26
CA TYR A 352 5.14 -0.46 -0.29
C TYR A 352 4.79 0.96 -0.77
N PRO A 353 5.29 1.34 -1.95
CA PRO A 353 5.01 2.66 -2.46
C PRO A 353 3.53 2.84 -2.80
N TRP A 354 3.07 4.09 -2.64
CA TRP A 354 1.76 4.52 -3.08
C TRP A 354 1.89 5.89 -3.73
N ALA A 355 1.49 6.01 -4.98
CA ALA A 355 1.64 7.23 -5.76
C ALA A 355 0.29 7.96 -5.87
N LEU A 356 0.34 9.30 -5.80
CA LEU A 356 -0.82 10.18 -5.92
C LEU A 356 -0.44 11.45 -6.68
N MET A 357 -1.27 11.90 -7.64
CA MET A 357 -1.11 13.22 -8.26
C MET A 357 -1.33 14.33 -7.24
N ILE A 358 -0.37 15.25 -7.11
CA ILE A 358 -0.53 16.48 -6.32
C ILE A 358 -1.24 17.54 -7.16
N ASP A 359 -0.81 17.68 -8.41
CA ASP A 359 -1.38 18.54 -9.43
C ASP A 359 -1.17 17.93 -10.82
N GLU A 360 -1.26 18.71 -11.89
CA GLU A 360 -1.15 18.23 -13.28
C GLU A 360 0.23 17.66 -13.62
N HIS A 361 1.29 18.07 -12.91
CA HIS A 361 2.67 17.69 -13.21
C HIS A 361 3.38 17.00 -12.05
N ARG A 362 2.89 17.14 -10.81
CA ARG A 362 3.58 16.62 -9.64
C ARG A 362 2.89 15.40 -9.05
N VAL A 363 3.71 14.43 -8.71
CA VAL A 363 3.32 13.17 -8.07
C VAL A 363 4.02 13.05 -6.72
N LEU A 364 3.27 12.74 -5.67
CA LEU A 364 3.81 12.27 -4.40
C LEU A 364 3.86 10.74 -4.43
N VAL A 365 5.03 10.18 -4.20
CA VAL A 365 5.24 8.74 -3.99
C VAL A 365 5.57 8.54 -2.51
N THR A 366 4.64 7.96 -1.75
CA THR A 366 4.83 7.64 -0.33
C THR A 366 5.29 6.20 -0.15
N TYR A 367 6.10 5.92 0.87
CA TYR A 367 6.61 4.58 1.17
C TYR A 367 7.04 4.50 2.64
N TYR A 368 7.18 3.29 3.18
CA TYR A 368 7.92 3.14 4.44
C TYR A 368 9.37 2.78 4.16
N PHE A 369 10.26 3.22 5.04
CA PHE A 369 11.69 3.16 4.80
C PHE A 369 12.50 2.84 6.05
N ASN A 370 13.68 2.27 5.85
CA ASN A 370 14.67 2.05 6.88
C ASN A 370 16.06 2.50 6.39
N TYR A 371 16.86 2.98 7.32
CA TYR A 371 18.27 3.28 7.09
C TYR A 371 19.21 2.25 7.75
N GLU A 372 18.66 1.36 8.60
CA GLU A 372 19.41 0.33 9.32
C GLU A 372 18.78 -1.05 9.12
N GLN A 373 19.59 -2.07 8.85
CA GLN A 373 19.13 -3.37 8.37
C GLN A 373 18.19 -4.14 9.32
N LEU A 374 18.37 -4.12 10.64
CA LEU A 374 17.69 -5.11 11.48
C LEU A 374 17.06 -4.57 12.77
N ARG A 375 17.44 -3.41 13.26
CA ARG A 375 17.05 -2.95 14.62
C ARG A 375 16.29 -1.64 14.66
N GLY A 376 16.34 -0.83 13.61
CA GLY A 376 15.69 0.48 13.59
C GLY A 376 14.17 0.41 13.53
N THR A 377 13.54 1.50 13.90
CA THR A 377 12.15 1.77 13.56
C THR A 377 12.03 1.98 12.06
N ARG A 378 10.79 1.95 11.56
CA ARG A 378 10.45 2.31 10.19
C ARG A 378 9.78 3.66 10.20
N GLN A 379 10.05 4.43 9.18
CA GLN A 379 9.54 5.78 8.96
C GLN A 379 8.63 5.80 7.75
N ILE A 380 7.70 6.73 7.73
CA ILE A 380 6.90 7.02 6.53
C ILE A 380 7.54 8.22 5.85
N LEU A 381 8.04 7.98 4.65
CA LEU A 381 8.67 8.98 3.81
C LEU A 381 7.88 9.18 2.53
N GLY A 382 8.21 10.23 1.80
CA GLY A 382 7.71 10.50 0.46
C GLY A 382 8.77 11.12 -0.42
N THR A 383 8.57 10.99 -1.72
CA THR A 383 9.33 11.72 -2.73
C THR A 383 8.35 12.44 -3.64
N ILE A 384 8.57 13.73 -3.88
CA ILE A 384 7.81 14.51 -4.87
C ILE A 384 8.57 14.47 -6.18
N LEU A 385 7.90 13.96 -7.21
CA LEU A 385 8.37 13.92 -8.59
C LEU A 385 7.64 14.96 -9.41
N GLU A 386 8.32 15.52 -10.39
CA GLU A 386 7.72 16.26 -11.51
C GLU A 386 7.80 15.38 -12.75
N ILE A 387 6.68 15.24 -13.46
CA ILE A 387 6.56 14.40 -14.66
C ILE A 387 5.99 15.26 -15.78
N GLU A 388 6.77 15.38 -16.88
CA GLU A 388 6.41 16.10 -18.10
C GLU A 388 5.57 15.26 -19.06
#